data_841d0c27cfce66de6a189d675683c1ba
#
_entry.id   841d0c27cfce66de6a189d675683c1ba
#
_cell.length_a   1.000
_cell.length_b   1.000
_cell.length_c   1.000
_cell.angle_alpha   90.00
_cell.angle_beta   90.00
_cell.angle_gamma   90.00
#
_symmetry.space_group_name_H-M   'P 1'
#
loop_
_entity.id
_entity.type
_entity.pdbx_description
1 polymer ?
#
loop_
_entity_poly.entity_id
_entity_poly.type
_entity_poly.pdbx_seq_one_letter_code
_entity_poly.pdbx_strand_id
1 'polypeptide(L)'
;MTRRTLYQTIRQRLQAAGIEDAGIESGFLLEFLLGKPLPQLFMDGELPVPEAIVMQAETLCQRRAAHYPLQYLFGSWEFYGLSFEIGEGVLIPRADTETLVDIVCKLRIGQSQTRLLDLCSGSGCIPAAIATQLPKVSGAAIERESAAFSYLQKNLQQYAPQIQPVQGDVLDATLPDLYTGYDVITCNPPYLTAEDMAQLQPEVAFEPASALY
;
A
#
# COMPACT_ATOMS: atom_id res chain seq x y z
N MET A 1 10.36 23.78 19.91
CA MET A 1 9.12 23.78 19.08
C MET A 1 8.09 22.91 19.79
N THR A 2 6.81 23.32 19.84
CA THR A 2 5.73 22.50 20.41
C THR A 2 5.12 21.59 19.34
N ARG A 3 4.33 20.58 19.76
CA ARG A 3 3.61 19.68 18.82
C ARG A 3 2.67 20.47 17.91
N ARG A 4 1.93 21.43 18.48
CA ARG A 4 1.04 22.32 17.72
C ARG A 4 1.80 23.14 16.69
N THR A 5 2.92 23.72 17.07
CA THR A 5 3.76 24.50 16.16
C THR A 5 4.34 23.61 15.05
N LEU A 6 4.80 22.41 15.38
CA LEU A 6 5.32 21.46 14.38
C LEU A 6 4.23 21.10 13.35
N TYR A 7 3.01 20.74 13.81
CA TYR A 7 1.89 20.47 12.91
C TYR A 7 1.61 21.65 11.96
N GLN A 8 1.56 22.86 12.51
CA GLN A 8 1.30 24.07 11.70
C GLN A 8 2.43 24.31 10.67
N THR A 9 3.67 24.07 11.07
CA THR A 9 4.84 24.22 10.16
C THR A 9 4.78 23.21 9.02
N ILE A 10 4.50 21.94 9.32
CA ILE A 10 4.32 20.88 8.32
C ILE A 10 3.19 21.29 7.35
N ARG A 11 2.03 21.62 7.89
CA ARG A 11 0.86 22.01 7.10
C ARG A 11 1.14 23.17 6.14
N GLN A 12 1.77 24.24 6.64
CA GLN A 12 2.10 25.41 5.82
C GLN A 12 3.05 25.05 4.66
N ARG A 13 4.03 24.19 4.91
CA ARG A 13 4.96 23.74 3.87
C ARG A 13 4.29 22.90 2.80
N LEU A 14 3.46 21.93 3.21
CA LEU A 14 2.72 21.10 2.27
C LEU A 14 1.73 21.93 1.45
N GLN A 15 1.03 22.88 2.07
CA GLN A 15 0.16 23.83 1.37
C GLN A 15 0.94 24.68 0.34
N ALA A 16 2.09 25.18 0.73
CA ALA A 16 2.95 25.98 -0.17
C ALA A 16 3.48 25.17 -1.36
N ALA A 17 3.60 23.85 -1.20
CA ALA A 17 3.98 22.90 -2.26
C ALA A 17 2.79 22.43 -3.13
N GLY A 18 1.56 22.89 -2.86
CA GLY A 18 0.38 22.53 -3.62
C GLY A 18 -0.23 21.17 -3.25
N ILE A 19 0.13 20.59 -2.11
CA ILE A 19 -0.49 19.37 -1.62
C ILE A 19 -1.94 19.68 -1.18
N GLU A 20 -2.93 19.06 -1.85
CA GLU A 20 -4.35 19.36 -1.65
C GLU A 20 -4.80 19.03 -0.21
N ASP A 21 -4.45 17.83 0.28
CA ASP A 21 -4.84 17.34 1.60
C ASP A 21 -3.80 17.68 2.69
N ALA A 22 -3.08 18.80 2.55
CA ALA A 22 -2.00 19.19 3.45
C ALA A 22 -2.36 19.13 4.94
N GLY A 23 -3.62 19.43 5.30
CA GLY A 23 -4.09 19.34 6.69
C GLY A 23 -4.15 17.90 7.21
N ILE A 24 -4.69 17.00 6.42
CA ILE A 24 -4.83 15.57 6.75
C ILE A 24 -3.44 14.92 6.79
N GLU A 25 -2.65 15.13 5.74
CA GLU A 25 -1.30 14.57 5.63
C GLU A 25 -0.35 15.05 6.73
N SER A 26 -0.49 16.31 7.16
CA SER A 26 0.27 16.82 8.31
C SER A 26 -0.09 16.10 9.60
N GLY A 27 -1.34 15.68 9.75
CA GLY A 27 -1.78 14.82 10.85
C GLY A 27 -1.08 13.46 10.81
N PHE A 28 -1.13 12.78 9.67
CA PHE A 28 -0.47 11.49 9.48
C PHE A 28 1.05 11.56 9.70
N LEU A 29 1.71 12.61 9.21
CA LEU A 29 3.14 12.81 9.47
C LEU A 29 3.43 13.01 10.96
N LEU A 30 2.59 13.76 11.66
CA LEU A 30 2.76 13.99 13.09
C LEU A 30 2.53 12.70 13.90
N GLU A 31 1.51 11.91 13.55
CA GLU A 31 1.24 10.60 14.16
C GLU A 31 2.40 9.64 13.93
N PHE A 32 2.91 9.55 12.70
CA PHE A 32 4.05 8.72 12.33
C PHE A 32 5.32 9.10 13.13
N LEU A 33 5.61 10.38 13.22
CA LEU A 33 6.80 10.89 13.91
C LEU A 33 6.76 10.70 15.43
N LEU A 34 5.56 10.82 16.03
CA LEU A 34 5.41 10.81 17.49
C LEU A 34 4.80 9.51 18.03
N GLY A 35 4.34 8.60 17.16
CA GLY A 35 3.79 7.30 17.53
C GLY A 35 2.52 7.41 18.39
N LYS A 36 1.71 8.45 18.22
CA LYS A 36 0.50 8.71 19.00
C LYS A 36 -0.64 9.20 18.10
N PRO A 37 -1.89 8.84 18.41
CA PRO A 37 -3.06 9.34 17.67
C PRO A 37 -3.17 10.86 17.69
N LEU A 38 -3.59 11.45 16.58
CA LEU A 38 -3.71 12.90 16.39
C LEU A 38 -4.55 13.61 17.47
N PRO A 39 -5.71 13.07 17.93
CA PRO A 39 -6.46 13.68 19.02
C PRO A 39 -5.63 13.84 20.30
N GLN A 40 -4.84 12.83 20.66
CA GLN A 40 -3.96 12.91 21.83
C GLN A 40 -2.84 13.94 21.62
N LEU A 41 -2.30 14.01 20.40
CA LEU A 41 -1.24 14.98 20.07
C LEU A 41 -1.74 16.42 20.17
N PHE A 42 -3.01 16.68 19.83
CA PHE A 42 -3.62 18.01 19.97
C PHE A 42 -3.98 18.34 21.41
N MET A 43 -4.42 17.39 22.23
CA MET A 43 -4.62 17.62 23.67
C MET A 43 -3.31 18.03 24.34
N ASP A 44 -2.23 17.39 23.96
CA ASP A 44 -0.86 17.63 24.44
C ASP A 44 -0.10 18.67 23.58
N GLY A 45 -0.79 19.52 22.85
CA GLY A 45 -0.23 20.38 21.78
C GLY A 45 0.89 21.31 22.21
N GLU A 46 0.92 21.73 23.49
CA GLU A 46 1.93 22.61 24.04
C GLU A 46 3.21 21.88 24.51
N LEU A 47 3.19 20.53 24.53
CA LEU A 47 4.39 19.76 24.90
C LEU A 47 5.50 19.95 23.85
N PRO A 48 6.76 20.02 24.32
CA PRO A 48 7.89 20.17 23.43
C PRO A 48 8.12 18.89 22.59
N VAL A 49 8.64 19.09 21.38
CA VAL A 49 9.07 18.02 20.47
C VAL A 49 10.61 17.95 20.52
N PRO A 50 11.19 16.74 20.67
CA PRO A 50 12.63 16.55 20.60
C PRO A 50 13.21 17.07 19.27
N GLU A 51 14.41 17.64 19.32
CA GLU A 51 15.07 18.23 18.14
C GLU A 51 15.27 17.21 17.01
N ALA A 52 15.63 15.97 17.35
CA ALA A 52 15.77 14.88 16.39
C ALA A 52 14.47 14.62 15.59
N ILE A 53 13.30 14.68 16.25
CA ILE A 53 12.01 14.56 15.58
C ILE A 53 11.71 15.75 14.67
N VAL A 54 12.10 16.96 15.09
CA VAL A 54 11.95 18.15 14.25
C VAL A 54 12.79 18.02 12.98
N MET A 55 14.02 17.51 13.08
CA MET A 55 14.89 17.25 11.92
C MET A 55 14.30 16.17 11.00
N GLN A 56 13.75 15.10 11.56
CA GLN A 56 13.05 14.07 10.78
C GLN A 56 11.84 14.66 10.05
N ALA A 57 11.03 15.47 10.74
CA ALA A 57 9.88 16.16 10.13
C ALA A 57 10.30 17.03 8.96
N GLU A 58 11.41 17.75 9.08
CA GLU A 58 11.99 18.57 8.01
C GLU A 58 12.28 17.71 6.76
N THR A 59 12.97 16.59 6.94
CA THR A 59 13.35 15.66 5.86
C THR A 59 12.11 15.06 5.18
N LEU A 60 11.13 14.60 5.96
CA LEU A 60 9.90 14.05 5.41
C LEU A 60 9.08 15.11 4.66
N CYS A 61 8.99 16.32 5.21
CA CYS A 61 8.31 17.43 4.55
C CYS A 61 8.97 17.82 3.23
N GLN A 62 10.30 17.84 3.16
CA GLN A 62 11.02 18.14 1.91
C GLN A 62 10.69 17.11 0.83
N ARG A 63 10.73 15.81 1.18
CA ARG A 63 10.39 14.74 0.23
C ARG A 63 8.91 14.84 -0.20
N ARG A 64 7.98 15.02 0.75
CA ARG A 64 6.56 15.14 0.44
C ARG A 64 6.24 16.39 -0.39
N ALA A 65 6.88 17.51 -0.11
CA ALA A 65 6.76 18.75 -0.91
C ALA A 65 7.28 18.60 -2.35
N ALA A 66 8.14 17.61 -2.60
CA ALA A 66 8.56 17.19 -3.94
C ALA A 66 7.60 16.13 -4.52
N HIS A 67 6.39 16.00 -3.99
CA HIS A 67 5.35 15.04 -4.38
C HIS A 67 5.73 13.56 -4.18
N TYR A 68 6.77 13.24 -3.41
CA TYR A 68 7.07 11.86 -3.08
C TYR A 68 5.93 11.24 -2.26
N PRO A 69 5.44 10.04 -2.60
CA PRO A 69 4.27 9.45 -1.97
C PRO A 69 4.40 9.35 -0.45
N LEU A 70 3.37 9.79 0.27
CA LEU A 70 3.31 9.73 1.72
C LEU A 70 3.44 8.28 2.23
N GLN A 71 2.83 7.35 1.53
CA GLN A 71 2.85 5.93 1.81
C GLN A 71 4.27 5.34 1.78
N TYR A 72 5.07 5.75 0.80
CA TYR A 72 6.48 5.34 0.72
C TYR A 72 7.34 5.99 1.81
N LEU A 73 6.97 7.18 2.30
CA LEU A 73 7.64 7.79 3.45
C LEU A 73 7.43 6.97 4.73
N PHE A 74 6.25 6.37 4.87
CA PHE A 74 5.91 5.54 6.03
C PHE A 74 6.44 4.11 5.92
N GLY A 75 6.69 3.61 4.70
CA GLY A 75 7.12 2.24 4.44
C GLY A 75 6.03 1.20 4.64
N SER A 76 4.82 1.62 4.97
CA SER A 76 3.63 0.77 5.11
C SER A 76 2.36 1.55 4.79
N TRP A 77 1.31 0.81 4.37
CA TRP A 77 0.00 1.39 4.11
C TRP A 77 -1.12 0.44 4.48
N GLU A 78 -2.23 1.01 4.91
CA GLU A 78 -3.40 0.23 5.27
C GLU A 78 -4.19 -0.18 4.02
N PHE A 79 -4.62 -1.43 3.99
CA PHE A 79 -5.57 -1.98 3.04
C PHE A 79 -6.41 -3.04 3.73
N TYR A 80 -7.71 -2.94 3.67
CA TYR A 80 -8.68 -3.86 4.27
C TYR A 80 -8.45 -4.09 5.78
N GLY A 81 -8.06 -3.03 6.51
CA GLY A 81 -7.77 -3.09 7.95
C GLY A 81 -6.44 -3.77 8.31
N LEU A 82 -5.59 -4.08 7.35
CA LEU A 82 -4.26 -4.67 7.53
C LEU A 82 -3.19 -3.68 7.10
N SER A 83 -2.06 -3.66 7.81
CA SER A 83 -0.92 -2.78 7.47
C SER A 83 0.10 -3.55 6.63
N PHE A 84 0.23 -3.21 5.34
CA PHE A 84 1.14 -3.86 4.40
C PHE A 84 2.46 -3.11 4.30
N GLU A 85 3.59 -3.82 4.33
CA GLU A 85 4.87 -3.24 3.95
C GLU A 85 4.85 -2.87 2.47
N ILE A 86 5.25 -1.64 2.17
CA ILE A 86 5.37 -1.11 0.80
C ILE A 86 6.55 -0.14 0.70
N GLY A 87 6.94 0.19 -0.52
CA GLY A 87 7.99 1.16 -0.81
C GLY A 87 8.23 1.26 -2.31
N GLU A 88 9.32 1.88 -2.70
CA GLU A 88 9.67 2.03 -4.12
C GLU A 88 9.68 0.66 -4.84
N GLY A 89 9.09 0.64 -6.03
CA GLY A 89 9.02 -0.55 -6.88
C GLY A 89 7.79 -1.43 -6.66
N VAL A 90 6.83 -1.06 -5.81
CA VAL A 90 5.54 -1.74 -5.68
C VAL A 90 4.39 -0.74 -5.75
N LEU A 91 3.30 -1.11 -6.39
CA LEU A 91 2.07 -0.30 -6.44
C LEU A 91 1.53 -0.09 -5.02
N ILE A 92 1.19 1.15 -4.69
CA ILE A 92 0.51 1.48 -3.43
C ILE A 92 -0.91 0.90 -3.47
N PRO A 93 -1.34 0.10 -2.49
CA PRO A 93 -2.70 -0.44 -2.45
C PRO A 93 -3.76 0.66 -2.55
N ARG A 94 -4.78 0.47 -3.41
CA ARG A 94 -5.86 1.42 -3.63
C ARG A 94 -7.12 0.97 -2.90
N ALA A 95 -7.82 1.89 -2.26
CA ALA A 95 -9.06 1.61 -1.53
C ALA A 95 -10.14 0.98 -2.43
N ASP A 96 -10.25 1.39 -3.69
CA ASP A 96 -11.22 0.82 -4.64
C ASP A 96 -11.02 -0.69 -4.85
N THR A 97 -9.77 -1.17 -4.70
CA THR A 97 -9.44 -2.60 -4.84
C THR A 97 -10.00 -3.43 -3.69
N GLU A 98 -10.38 -2.84 -2.56
CA GLU A 98 -11.06 -3.55 -1.45
C GLU A 98 -12.40 -4.15 -1.90
N THR A 99 -13.06 -3.54 -2.88
CA THR A 99 -14.28 -4.09 -3.49
C THR A 99 -14.04 -5.48 -4.08
N LEU A 100 -12.87 -5.75 -4.65
CA LEU A 100 -12.52 -7.08 -5.16
C LEU A 100 -12.46 -8.11 -4.04
N VAL A 101 -11.88 -7.77 -2.91
CA VAL A 101 -11.84 -8.62 -1.71
C VAL A 101 -13.25 -8.93 -1.24
N ASP A 102 -14.11 -7.92 -1.13
CA ASP A 102 -15.52 -8.07 -0.74
C ASP A 102 -16.28 -9.02 -1.64
N ILE A 103 -16.11 -8.89 -2.96
CA ILE A 103 -16.78 -9.76 -3.95
C ILE A 103 -16.35 -11.21 -3.75
N VAL A 104 -15.04 -11.48 -3.65
CA VAL A 104 -14.52 -12.84 -3.44
C VAL A 104 -15.05 -13.43 -2.13
N CYS A 105 -14.99 -12.67 -1.04
CA CYS A 105 -15.46 -13.12 0.26
C CYS A 105 -16.96 -13.46 0.23
N LYS A 106 -17.79 -12.63 -0.41
CA LYS A 106 -19.24 -12.90 -0.58
C LYS A 106 -19.51 -14.16 -1.40
N LEU A 107 -18.77 -14.38 -2.48
CA LEU A 107 -18.92 -15.54 -3.35
C LEU A 107 -18.50 -16.86 -2.69
N ARG A 108 -17.54 -16.81 -1.77
CA ARG A 108 -16.94 -17.99 -1.13
C ARG A 108 -17.37 -18.22 0.31
N ILE A 109 -18.23 -17.38 0.87
CA ILE A 109 -18.73 -17.54 2.23
C ILE A 109 -19.41 -18.91 2.40
N GLY A 110 -19.05 -19.62 3.47
CA GLY A 110 -19.59 -20.95 3.77
C GLY A 110 -18.97 -22.11 2.98
N GLN A 111 -18.03 -21.85 2.06
CA GLN A 111 -17.31 -22.92 1.36
C GLN A 111 -16.29 -23.60 2.29
N SER A 112 -16.12 -24.93 2.10
CA SER A 112 -15.25 -25.74 2.96
C SER A 112 -13.76 -25.44 2.72
N GLN A 113 -13.39 -25.14 1.48
CA GLN A 113 -12.04 -24.78 1.06
C GLN A 113 -12.13 -23.84 -0.14
N THR A 114 -11.11 -23.02 -0.36
CA THR A 114 -10.98 -22.16 -1.54
C THR A 114 -9.52 -22.19 -2.01
N ARG A 115 -9.31 -22.52 -3.27
CA ARG A 115 -8.02 -22.38 -3.95
C ARG A 115 -8.00 -21.05 -4.70
N LEU A 116 -7.16 -20.15 -4.27
CA LEU A 116 -7.00 -18.78 -4.81
C LEU A 116 -5.71 -18.68 -5.65
N LEU A 117 -5.83 -18.14 -6.83
CA LEU A 117 -4.70 -17.68 -7.63
C LEU A 117 -4.83 -16.16 -7.80
N ASP A 118 -3.83 -15.43 -7.30
CA ASP A 118 -3.76 -13.97 -7.51
C ASP A 118 -2.68 -13.66 -8.52
N LEU A 119 -3.03 -12.90 -9.55
CA LEU A 119 -2.15 -12.51 -10.66
C LEU A 119 -1.82 -11.02 -10.56
N CYS A 120 -0.59 -10.64 -10.90
CA CYS A 120 -0.06 -9.28 -10.74
C CYS A 120 -0.20 -8.81 -9.28
N SER A 121 0.30 -9.62 -8.35
CA SER A 121 -0.03 -9.52 -6.92
C SER A 121 0.55 -8.28 -6.22
N GLY A 122 1.56 -7.61 -6.80
CA GLY A 122 2.15 -6.41 -6.21
C GLY A 122 2.65 -6.65 -4.79
N SER A 123 2.10 -5.92 -3.83
CA SER A 123 2.39 -6.07 -2.40
C SER A 123 1.76 -7.32 -1.76
N GLY A 124 0.88 -8.03 -2.46
CA GLY A 124 0.12 -9.16 -1.92
C GLY A 124 -1.09 -8.75 -1.07
N CYS A 125 -1.54 -7.51 -1.14
CA CYS A 125 -2.64 -7.00 -0.32
C CYS A 125 -3.97 -7.73 -0.60
N ILE A 126 -4.28 -8.05 -1.88
CA ILE A 126 -5.51 -8.76 -2.25
C ILE A 126 -5.53 -10.17 -1.66
N PRO A 127 -4.56 -11.07 -1.97
CA PRO A 127 -4.61 -12.45 -1.49
C PRO A 127 -4.48 -12.53 0.03
N ALA A 128 -3.72 -11.64 0.67
CA ALA A 128 -3.61 -11.60 2.12
C ALA A 128 -4.92 -11.16 2.78
N ALA A 129 -5.58 -10.11 2.29
CA ALA A 129 -6.87 -9.68 2.81
C ALA A 129 -7.94 -10.78 2.67
N ILE A 130 -8.02 -11.45 1.50
CA ILE A 130 -8.93 -12.59 1.28
C ILE A 130 -8.63 -13.70 2.29
N ALA A 131 -7.36 -14.02 2.53
CA ALA A 131 -6.95 -15.10 3.42
C ALA A 131 -7.32 -14.83 4.88
N THR A 132 -7.34 -13.59 5.32
CA THR A 132 -7.78 -13.23 6.69
C THR A 132 -9.29 -13.39 6.86
N GLN A 133 -10.08 -13.22 5.80
CA GLN A 133 -11.54 -13.38 5.82
C GLN A 133 -11.96 -14.84 5.59
N LEU A 134 -11.20 -15.61 4.82
CA LEU A 134 -11.49 -17.00 4.46
C LEU A 134 -10.41 -17.92 5.03
N PRO A 135 -10.51 -18.40 6.26
CA PRO A 135 -9.43 -19.11 6.96
C PRO A 135 -9.03 -20.45 6.33
N LYS A 136 -9.81 -20.96 5.38
CA LYS A 136 -9.51 -22.21 4.63
C LYS A 136 -9.14 -21.93 3.17
N VAL A 137 -8.61 -20.73 2.90
CA VAL A 137 -8.04 -20.41 1.59
C VAL A 137 -6.59 -20.88 1.54
N SER A 138 -6.17 -21.37 0.38
CA SER A 138 -4.78 -21.67 0.03
C SER A 138 -4.57 -21.36 -1.43
N GLY A 139 -3.33 -21.28 -1.90
CA GLY A 139 -3.10 -21.00 -3.31
C GLY A 139 -1.75 -20.40 -3.62
N ALA A 140 -1.72 -19.58 -4.67
CA ALA A 140 -0.52 -18.91 -5.12
C ALA A 140 -0.79 -17.44 -5.49
N ALA A 141 0.25 -16.62 -5.38
CA ALA A 141 0.25 -15.22 -5.75
C ALA A 141 1.47 -14.95 -6.64
N ILE A 142 1.22 -14.47 -7.87
CA ILE A 142 2.25 -14.33 -8.91
C ILE A 142 2.59 -12.86 -9.10
N GLU A 143 3.88 -12.55 -9.01
CA GLU A 143 4.43 -11.22 -9.23
C GLU A 143 5.70 -11.30 -10.06
N ARG A 144 5.82 -10.45 -11.08
CA ARG A 144 6.95 -10.44 -12.00
C ARG A 144 8.13 -9.65 -11.46
N GLU A 145 7.87 -8.46 -10.94
CA GLU A 145 8.89 -7.49 -10.57
C GLU A 145 9.57 -7.88 -9.25
N SER A 146 10.89 -8.02 -9.25
CA SER A 146 11.64 -8.48 -8.07
C SER A 146 11.48 -7.56 -6.86
N ALA A 147 11.33 -6.24 -7.06
CA ALA A 147 11.10 -5.30 -5.98
C ALA A 147 9.75 -5.54 -5.32
N ALA A 148 8.66 -5.62 -6.11
CA ALA A 148 7.31 -5.91 -5.62
C ALA A 148 7.24 -7.31 -4.99
N PHE A 149 7.89 -8.31 -5.60
CA PHE A 149 7.96 -9.68 -5.08
C PHE A 149 8.56 -9.75 -3.67
N SER A 150 9.53 -8.90 -3.35
CA SER A 150 10.10 -8.81 -1.99
C SER A 150 9.06 -8.38 -0.96
N TYR A 151 8.17 -7.43 -1.29
CA TYR A 151 7.05 -7.02 -0.44
C TYR A 151 5.98 -8.10 -0.37
N LEU A 152 5.63 -8.74 -1.51
CA LEU A 152 4.72 -9.87 -1.55
C LEU A 152 5.12 -10.96 -0.56
N GLN A 153 6.38 -11.38 -0.57
CA GLN A 153 6.88 -12.42 0.33
C GLN A 153 6.71 -12.06 1.81
N LYS A 154 7.10 -10.85 2.20
CA LYS A 154 7.00 -10.38 3.59
C LYS A 154 5.54 -10.30 4.05
N ASN A 155 4.69 -9.70 3.24
CA ASN A 155 3.29 -9.50 3.58
C ASN A 155 2.52 -10.83 3.64
N LEU A 156 2.77 -11.76 2.70
CA LEU A 156 2.17 -13.10 2.78
C LEU A 156 2.69 -13.90 3.97
N GLN A 157 3.98 -13.80 4.29
CA GLN A 157 4.52 -14.47 5.47
C GLN A 157 3.81 -13.99 6.76
N GLN A 158 3.46 -12.70 6.81
CA GLN A 158 2.81 -12.11 7.97
C GLN A 158 1.32 -12.47 8.07
N TYR A 159 0.58 -12.40 6.96
CA TYR A 159 -0.89 -12.46 6.98
C TYR A 159 -1.49 -13.72 6.36
N ALA A 160 -0.78 -14.36 5.44
CA ALA A 160 -1.29 -15.48 4.64
C ALA A 160 -0.21 -16.50 4.27
N PRO A 161 0.48 -17.13 5.26
CA PRO A 161 1.59 -18.04 4.99
C PRO A 161 1.17 -19.31 4.20
N GLN A 162 -0.12 -19.58 4.08
CA GLN A 162 -0.68 -20.67 3.28
C GLN A 162 -0.83 -20.32 1.79
N ILE A 163 -0.55 -19.08 1.37
CA ILE A 163 -0.51 -18.67 -0.04
C ILE A 163 0.95 -18.57 -0.45
N GLN A 164 1.31 -19.32 -1.50
CA GLN A 164 2.67 -19.39 -1.99
C GLN A 164 2.99 -18.18 -2.88
N PRO A 165 3.99 -17.35 -2.54
CA PRO A 165 4.49 -16.33 -3.47
C PRO A 165 5.31 -17.00 -4.58
N VAL A 166 5.04 -16.59 -5.82
CA VAL A 166 5.72 -17.08 -7.03
C VAL A 166 6.20 -15.88 -7.83
N GLN A 167 7.50 -15.86 -8.11
CA GLN A 167 8.04 -14.88 -9.05
C GLN A 167 7.89 -15.41 -10.49
N GLY A 168 7.10 -14.70 -11.31
CA GLY A 168 6.82 -15.13 -12.68
C GLY A 168 6.03 -14.10 -13.46
N ASP A 169 6.07 -14.21 -14.79
CA ASP A 169 5.29 -13.38 -15.70
C ASP A 169 3.97 -14.08 -16.04
N VAL A 170 2.84 -13.42 -15.79
CA VAL A 170 1.52 -13.95 -16.10
C VAL A 170 1.26 -14.13 -17.59
N LEU A 171 2.10 -13.53 -18.44
CA LEU A 171 2.07 -13.69 -19.90
C LEU A 171 2.89 -14.89 -20.38
N ASP A 172 3.57 -15.62 -19.50
CA ASP A 172 4.28 -16.84 -19.87
C ASP A 172 3.26 -17.91 -20.32
N ALA A 173 3.41 -18.38 -21.56
CA ALA A 173 2.51 -19.34 -22.18
C ALA A 173 2.44 -20.71 -21.44
N THR A 174 3.40 -21.03 -20.60
CA THR A 174 3.42 -22.27 -19.80
C THR A 174 2.64 -22.14 -18.49
N LEU A 175 2.32 -20.92 -18.05
CA LEU A 175 1.68 -20.65 -16.77
C LEU A 175 0.30 -21.34 -16.65
N PRO A 176 -0.59 -21.35 -17.66
CA PRO A 176 -1.89 -22.03 -17.57
C PRO A 176 -1.77 -23.53 -17.28
N ASP A 177 -0.72 -24.20 -17.76
CA ASP A 177 -0.52 -25.63 -17.53
C ASP A 177 -0.07 -25.92 -16.09
N LEU A 178 0.62 -24.97 -15.48
CA LEU A 178 1.15 -25.10 -14.11
C LEU A 178 0.11 -24.75 -13.03
N TYR A 179 -0.82 -23.87 -13.35
CA TYR A 179 -1.79 -23.32 -12.39
C TYR A 179 -3.23 -23.68 -12.76
N THR A 180 -3.61 -24.91 -12.49
CA THR A 180 -4.96 -25.45 -12.75
C THR A 180 -5.71 -25.76 -11.46
N GLY A 181 -7.04 -25.87 -11.56
CA GLY A 181 -7.90 -26.30 -10.45
C GLY A 181 -8.07 -25.26 -9.35
N TYR A 182 -7.97 -23.96 -9.65
CA TYR A 182 -8.30 -22.88 -8.76
C TYR A 182 -9.80 -22.57 -8.78
N ASP A 183 -10.35 -22.23 -7.62
CA ASP A 183 -11.76 -21.85 -7.48
C ASP A 183 -11.99 -20.38 -7.80
N VAL A 184 -10.97 -19.55 -7.53
CA VAL A 184 -10.99 -18.10 -7.72
C VAL A 184 -9.66 -17.67 -8.33
N ILE A 185 -9.74 -16.81 -9.32
CA ILE A 185 -8.59 -16.07 -9.86
C ILE A 185 -8.87 -14.58 -9.65
N THR A 186 -7.96 -13.88 -8.99
CA THR A 186 -7.96 -12.43 -8.87
C THR A 186 -6.84 -11.82 -9.69
N CYS A 187 -7.07 -10.63 -10.24
CA CYS A 187 -6.06 -9.92 -11.02
C CYS A 187 -6.36 -8.42 -10.98
N ASN A 188 -5.36 -7.64 -10.60
CA ASN A 188 -5.35 -6.19 -10.78
C ASN A 188 -4.15 -5.82 -11.66
N PRO A 189 -4.24 -6.01 -12.99
CA PRO A 189 -3.13 -5.85 -13.92
C PRO A 189 -2.86 -4.36 -14.20
N PRO A 190 -1.73 -4.01 -14.80
CA PRO A 190 -1.53 -2.70 -15.42
C PRO A 190 -2.61 -2.46 -16.47
N TYR A 191 -3.25 -1.29 -16.47
CA TYR A 191 -4.38 -0.98 -17.37
C TYR A 191 -4.40 0.45 -17.88
N LEU A 192 -3.44 1.30 -17.47
CA LEU A 192 -3.36 2.67 -17.97
C LEU A 192 -2.89 2.68 -19.43
N THR A 193 -3.39 3.64 -20.19
CA THR A 193 -2.95 3.89 -21.56
C THR A 193 -1.74 4.82 -21.58
N ALA A 194 -1.11 4.96 -22.76
CA ALA A 194 -0.03 5.93 -22.95
C ALA A 194 -0.49 7.38 -22.68
N GLU A 195 -1.76 7.69 -23.00
CA GLU A 195 -2.38 8.98 -22.72
C GLU A 195 -2.55 9.21 -21.21
N ASP A 196 -2.98 8.21 -20.48
CA ASP A 196 -3.12 8.27 -19.02
C ASP A 196 -1.75 8.48 -18.35
N MET A 197 -0.72 7.76 -18.83
CA MET A 197 0.64 7.91 -18.32
C MET A 197 1.20 9.32 -18.51
N ALA A 198 0.76 10.04 -19.54
CA ALA A 198 1.18 11.43 -19.80
C ALA A 198 0.48 12.44 -18.85
N GLN A 199 -0.56 12.04 -18.14
CA GLN A 199 -1.39 12.87 -17.28
C GLN A 199 -1.41 12.43 -15.82
N LEU A 200 -0.44 11.61 -15.40
CA LEU A 200 -0.36 11.11 -14.03
C LEU A 200 -0.25 12.25 -13.01
N GLN A 201 -0.89 12.05 -11.88
CA GLN A 201 -0.62 12.89 -10.71
C GLN A 201 0.87 12.76 -10.34
N PRO A 202 1.49 13.85 -9.85
CA PRO A 202 2.92 13.86 -9.54
C PRO A 202 3.36 12.71 -8.62
N GLU A 203 2.52 12.33 -7.67
CA GLU A 203 2.77 11.23 -6.73
C GLU A 203 2.85 9.87 -7.44
N VAL A 204 1.92 9.62 -8.37
CA VAL A 204 1.84 8.35 -9.10
C VAL A 204 3.05 8.13 -10.01
N ALA A 205 3.71 9.21 -10.44
CA ALA A 205 4.93 9.13 -11.24
C ALA A 205 6.12 8.48 -10.48
N PHE A 206 6.05 8.37 -9.16
CA PHE A 206 7.04 7.64 -8.34
C PHE A 206 6.76 6.14 -8.25
N GLU A 207 5.57 5.69 -8.64
CA GLU A 207 5.23 4.28 -8.65
C GLU A 207 5.79 3.58 -9.89
N PRO A 208 6.01 2.24 -9.84
CA PRO A 208 6.63 1.54 -10.97
C PRO A 208 5.73 1.59 -12.21
N ALA A 209 6.27 2.07 -13.33
CA ALA A 209 5.52 2.14 -14.59
C ALA A 209 4.99 0.76 -15.02
N SER A 210 5.73 -0.32 -14.76
CA SER A 210 5.30 -1.70 -15.05
C SER A 210 4.08 -2.18 -14.25
N ALA A 211 3.70 -1.46 -13.19
CA ALA A 211 2.47 -1.75 -12.44
C ALA A 211 1.28 -0.87 -12.88
N LEU A 212 1.53 0.10 -13.78
CA LEU A 212 0.54 1.05 -14.26
C LEU A 212 0.16 0.79 -15.73
N TYR A 213 1.17 0.51 -16.58
CA TYR A 213 1.09 0.42 -18.04
C TYR A 213 1.71 -0.86 -18.59
#